data_89ec4da8f0eb8004ed788d98408c38f1
#
_entry.id   89ec4da8f0eb8004ed788d98408c38f1
#
_cell.length_a   1.000
_cell.length_b   1.000
_cell.length_c   1.000
_cell.angle_alpha   90.00
_cell.angle_beta   90.00
_cell.angle_gamma   90.00
#
_symmetry.space_group_name_H-M   'P 1'
#
loop_
_entity.id
_entity.type
_entity.pdbx_description
1 polymer ?
#
loop_
_entity_poly.entity_id
_entity_poly.type
_entity_poly.pdbx_seq_one_letter_code
_entity_poly.pdbx_strand_id
1 'polypeptide(L)'
;MVECDTVATCAVMIRGDAIRTTDVGIMPEDNFIYWDDMEWGHRMHLAGYRTVTLARAAALHQMGANVKKPTTFLNYYMWRNRANFFMKYTPEDKLETMSVQALGDFFHAIYESMYRCEHNNMRSITAAYYDAVGGIRGKAGENRILPNDANDDKLIQYMQNKKSYFIQSDGHEEDERYLKNFLEEYCPYCKPVKEKDAQVILSFCNDIFGVKDLSLKKIYIDPYRNAILDEEDCEAVKNYAYSKMFFIYMNQSAFLDACDRLRSCLLYTSDAADE
;
A
#
# COMPACT_ATOMS: atom_id res chain seq x y z
N MET A 1 -28.16 -8.29 -7.25
CA MET A 1 -27.84 -6.90 -6.87
C MET A 1 -27.29 -6.95 -5.47
N VAL A 2 -26.09 -6.44 -5.26
CA VAL A 2 -25.43 -6.36 -3.95
C VAL A 2 -25.13 -4.89 -3.68
N GLU A 3 -25.50 -4.40 -2.51
CA GLU A 3 -25.17 -3.04 -2.07
C GLU A 3 -23.72 -3.00 -1.60
N CYS A 4 -23.02 -1.92 -1.90
CA CYS A 4 -21.62 -1.70 -1.57
C CYS A 4 -21.36 -0.22 -1.33
N ASP A 5 -20.30 0.11 -0.59
CA ASP A 5 -19.98 1.49 -0.23
C ASP A 5 -19.41 2.27 -1.44
N THR A 6 -18.74 1.58 -2.34
CA THR A 6 -18.17 2.17 -3.56
C THR A 6 -18.02 1.14 -4.66
N VAL A 7 -17.80 1.61 -5.89
CA VAL A 7 -17.52 0.79 -7.08
C VAL A 7 -16.36 1.37 -7.87
N ALA A 8 -15.56 0.51 -8.46
CA ALA A 8 -14.54 0.95 -9.41
C ALA A 8 -15.19 1.59 -10.64
N THR A 9 -14.71 2.76 -11.04
CA THR A 9 -15.33 3.56 -12.13
C THR A 9 -14.98 3.09 -13.53
N CYS A 10 -14.24 2.00 -13.68
CA CYS A 10 -13.95 1.41 -14.99
C CYS A 10 -15.20 0.95 -15.76
N ALA A 11 -16.30 0.64 -15.06
CA ALA A 11 -17.60 0.29 -15.65
C ALA A 11 -18.72 0.64 -14.67
N VAL A 12 -19.17 1.88 -14.66
CA VAL A 12 -20.23 2.38 -13.77
C VAL A 12 -21.30 3.12 -14.55
N MET A 13 -22.55 3.01 -14.08
CA MET A 13 -23.66 3.82 -14.53
C MET A 13 -24.17 4.65 -13.36
N ILE A 14 -24.31 5.96 -13.57
CA ILE A 14 -24.65 6.93 -12.54
C ILE A 14 -25.90 7.69 -12.94
N ARG A 15 -26.75 7.95 -11.96
CA ARG A 15 -27.93 8.81 -12.16
C ARG A 15 -27.47 10.25 -12.43
N GLY A 16 -28.00 10.84 -13.49
CA GLY A 16 -27.62 12.20 -13.90
C GLY A 16 -28.04 13.29 -12.88
N ASP A 17 -29.01 13.04 -12.00
CA ASP A 17 -29.38 13.94 -10.93
C ASP A 17 -28.31 13.95 -9.82
N ALA A 18 -27.70 12.82 -9.49
CA ALA A 18 -26.64 12.75 -8.48
C ALA A 18 -25.45 13.66 -8.84
N ILE A 19 -24.98 13.64 -10.09
CA ILE A 19 -23.84 14.46 -10.51
C ILE A 19 -24.17 15.96 -10.67
N ARG A 20 -25.44 16.32 -10.62
CA ARG A 20 -25.87 17.72 -10.69
C ARG A 20 -26.10 18.36 -9.32
N THR A 21 -26.03 17.59 -8.24
CA THR A 21 -26.12 18.12 -6.88
C THR A 21 -24.78 18.70 -6.44
N THR A 22 -24.81 19.70 -5.56
CA THR A 22 -23.59 20.26 -4.95
C THR A 22 -22.90 19.26 -4.02
N ASP A 23 -23.66 18.38 -3.37
CA ASP A 23 -23.14 17.43 -2.38
C ASP A 23 -22.35 16.29 -3.01
N VAL A 24 -22.78 15.81 -4.19
CA VAL A 24 -22.09 14.75 -4.92
C VAL A 24 -21.14 15.35 -5.99
N GLY A 25 -21.71 16.11 -6.91
CA GLY A 25 -20.98 16.74 -7.99
C GLY A 25 -20.32 15.74 -8.96
N ILE A 26 -19.36 16.21 -9.73
CA ILE A 26 -18.51 15.40 -10.58
C ILE A 26 -17.45 14.65 -9.77
N MET A 27 -16.82 13.66 -10.39
CA MET A 27 -15.70 12.93 -9.77
C MET A 27 -14.59 13.89 -9.31
N PRO A 28 -13.98 13.69 -8.12
CA PRO A 28 -12.95 14.59 -7.60
C PRO A 28 -11.73 14.71 -8.50
N GLU A 29 -11.58 15.83 -9.20
CA GLU A 29 -10.43 16.09 -10.08
C GLU A 29 -9.14 16.37 -9.30
N ASP A 30 -9.27 16.84 -8.06
CA ASP A 30 -8.16 17.16 -7.17
C ASP A 30 -7.42 15.93 -6.64
N ASN A 31 -7.95 14.73 -6.80
CA ASN A 31 -7.23 13.48 -6.61
C ASN A 31 -6.27 13.19 -7.77
N PHE A 32 -6.54 13.69 -8.97
CA PHE A 32 -5.87 13.42 -10.23
C PHE A 32 -6.06 11.98 -10.72
N ILE A 33 -5.76 10.96 -9.92
CA ILE A 33 -5.96 9.53 -10.18
C ILE A 33 -5.87 8.75 -8.88
N TYR A 34 -6.57 7.63 -8.78
CA TYR A 34 -6.74 6.75 -7.62
C TYR A 34 -7.42 7.44 -6.43
N TRP A 35 -8.25 6.70 -5.73
CA TRP A 35 -9.11 7.16 -4.64
C TRP A 35 -10.19 8.20 -5.05
N ASP A 36 -10.21 8.63 -6.28
CA ASP A 36 -11.26 9.46 -6.87
C ASP A 36 -12.62 8.74 -6.88
N ASP A 37 -12.64 7.48 -7.28
CA ASP A 37 -13.81 6.60 -7.23
C ASP A 37 -14.28 6.34 -5.79
N MET A 38 -13.36 6.10 -4.87
CA MET A 38 -13.67 5.89 -3.45
C MET A 38 -14.29 7.14 -2.83
N GLU A 39 -13.71 8.31 -3.07
CA GLU A 39 -14.24 9.58 -2.56
C GLU A 39 -15.59 9.93 -3.18
N TRP A 40 -15.74 9.70 -4.47
CA TRP A 40 -17.01 9.96 -5.16
C TRP A 40 -18.14 9.05 -4.70
N GLY A 41 -17.87 7.75 -4.56
CA GLY A 41 -18.81 6.80 -3.96
C GLY A 41 -19.22 7.18 -2.54
N HIS A 42 -18.27 7.63 -1.73
CA HIS A 42 -18.53 8.10 -0.38
C HIS A 42 -19.45 9.34 -0.37
N ARG A 43 -19.22 10.34 -1.23
CA ARG A 43 -20.10 11.51 -1.38
C ARG A 43 -21.52 11.10 -1.79
N MET A 44 -21.66 10.15 -2.70
CA MET A 44 -22.96 9.58 -3.09
C MET A 44 -23.69 8.97 -1.89
N HIS A 45 -22.96 8.18 -1.09
CA HIS A 45 -23.50 7.55 0.11
C HIS A 45 -23.98 8.60 1.13
N LEU A 46 -23.18 9.63 1.41
CA LEU A 46 -23.55 10.73 2.30
C LEU A 46 -24.79 11.50 1.82
N ALA A 47 -24.95 11.65 0.51
CA ALA A 47 -26.11 12.27 -0.12
C ALA A 47 -27.36 11.33 -0.22
N GLY A 48 -27.29 10.14 0.37
CA GLY A 48 -28.40 9.18 0.43
C GLY A 48 -28.59 8.33 -0.85
N TYR A 49 -27.65 8.37 -1.78
CA TYR A 49 -27.69 7.48 -2.94
C TYR A 49 -27.18 6.08 -2.58
N ARG A 50 -27.80 5.06 -3.16
CA ARG A 50 -27.37 3.68 -3.00
C ARG A 50 -26.42 3.28 -4.11
N THR A 51 -25.28 2.74 -3.75
CA THR A 51 -24.32 2.15 -4.67
C THR A 51 -24.53 0.63 -4.70
N VAL A 52 -24.66 0.07 -5.91
CA VAL A 52 -24.98 -1.36 -6.07
C VAL A 52 -24.17 -2.00 -7.19
N THR A 53 -23.74 -3.24 -6.98
CA THR A 53 -23.14 -4.08 -8.01
C THR A 53 -24.21 -4.99 -8.62
N LEU A 54 -24.27 -5.03 -9.95
CA LEU A 54 -25.18 -5.87 -10.72
C LEU A 54 -24.42 -7.09 -11.26
N ALA A 55 -24.61 -8.26 -10.69
CA ALA A 55 -23.92 -9.49 -11.10
C ALA A 55 -24.19 -9.89 -12.59
N ARG A 56 -25.30 -9.39 -13.19
CA ARG A 56 -25.64 -9.67 -14.60
C ARG A 56 -24.98 -8.71 -15.59
N ALA A 57 -24.43 -7.60 -15.11
CA ALA A 57 -23.70 -6.63 -15.94
C ALA A 57 -22.20 -6.85 -15.69
N ALA A 58 -21.52 -7.45 -16.64
CA ALA A 58 -20.10 -7.77 -16.52
C ALA A 58 -19.32 -7.03 -17.62
N ALA A 59 -18.17 -6.48 -17.23
CA ALA A 59 -17.19 -5.90 -18.13
C ALA A 59 -15.81 -6.52 -17.85
N LEU A 60 -15.06 -6.79 -18.92
CA LEU A 60 -13.68 -7.24 -18.78
C LEU A 60 -12.79 -6.00 -18.72
N HIS A 61 -12.07 -5.86 -17.63
CA HIS A 61 -11.11 -4.79 -17.41
C HIS A 61 -9.69 -5.34 -17.32
N GLN A 62 -8.88 -5.03 -18.32
CA GLN A 62 -7.47 -5.44 -18.36
C GLN A 62 -6.61 -4.51 -17.48
N MET A 63 -6.79 -4.63 -16.18
CA MET A 63 -6.07 -3.80 -15.21
C MET A 63 -4.62 -4.29 -15.08
N GLY A 64 -3.67 -3.37 -15.29
CA GLY A 64 -2.25 -3.63 -15.01
C GLY A 64 -1.62 -4.75 -15.85
N ALA A 65 -2.16 -5.08 -17.03
CA ALA A 65 -1.74 -6.23 -17.83
C ALA A 65 -0.23 -6.32 -18.10
N ASN A 66 0.46 -5.18 -18.04
CA ASN A 66 1.91 -5.08 -18.26
C ASN A 66 2.68 -4.66 -16.99
N VAL A 67 2.02 -4.52 -15.84
CA VAL A 67 2.64 -4.05 -14.59
C VAL A 67 2.64 -5.19 -13.58
N LYS A 68 3.79 -5.81 -13.39
CA LYS A 68 3.97 -6.96 -12.49
C LYS A 68 3.99 -6.59 -11.00
N LYS A 69 4.39 -5.34 -10.67
CA LYS A 69 4.39 -4.82 -9.30
C LYS A 69 3.91 -3.37 -9.27
N PRO A 70 3.41 -2.88 -8.13
CA PRO A 70 3.05 -1.48 -7.98
C PRO A 70 4.19 -0.55 -8.39
N THR A 71 3.88 0.48 -9.16
CA THR A 71 4.84 1.49 -9.60
C THR A 71 4.95 2.61 -8.57
N THR A 72 6.06 3.34 -8.58
CA THR A 72 6.24 4.57 -7.79
C THR A 72 5.13 5.59 -8.05
N PHE A 73 4.65 5.66 -9.30
CA PHE A 73 3.49 6.47 -9.70
C PHE A 73 2.21 6.05 -8.96
N LEU A 74 1.88 4.76 -9.01
CA LEU A 74 0.71 4.22 -8.32
C LEU A 74 0.82 4.46 -6.81
N ASN A 75 1.96 4.11 -6.22
CA ASN A 75 2.16 4.23 -4.78
C ASN A 75 2.08 5.68 -4.30
N TYR A 76 2.64 6.64 -5.03
CA TYR A 76 2.53 8.05 -4.66
C TYR A 76 1.06 8.50 -4.56
N TYR A 77 0.26 8.29 -5.62
CA TYR A 77 -1.14 8.76 -5.61
C TYR A 77 -2.02 7.96 -4.66
N MET A 78 -1.84 6.64 -4.61
CA MET A 78 -2.59 5.78 -3.68
C MET A 78 -2.39 6.22 -2.22
N TRP A 79 -1.15 6.42 -1.79
CA TRP A 79 -0.85 6.80 -0.42
C TRP A 79 -1.29 8.22 -0.08
N ARG A 80 -1.01 9.20 -0.96
CA ARG A 80 -1.43 10.58 -0.76
C ARG A 80 -2.95 10.72 -0.68
N ASN A 81 -3.66 10.17 -1.66
CA ASN A 81 -5.10 10.36 -1.77
C ASN A 81 -5.87 9.56 -0.70
N ARG A 82 -5.38 8.36 -0.35
CA ARG A 82 -5.89 7.60 0.79
C ARG A 82 -5.81 8.41 2.09
N ALA A 83 -4.67 9.02 2.37
CA ALA A 83 -4.51 9.86 3.55
C ALA A 83 -5.47 11.05 3.51
N ASN A 84 -5.54 11.78 2.40
CA ASN A 84 -6.46 12.89 2.21
C ASN A 84 -7.92 12.49 2.45
N PHE A 85 -8.33 11.33 1.95
CA PHE A 85 -9.68 10.80 2.17
C PHE A 85 -9.98 10.60 3.65
N PHE A 86 -9.12 9.90 4.37
CA PHE A 86 -9.33 9.63 5.80
C PHE A 86 -9.22 10.91 6.66
N MET A 87 -8.29 11.81 6.35
CA MET A 87 -8.22 13.11 7.02
C MET A 87 -9.52 13.90 6.86
N LYS A 88 -10.16 13.83 5.70
CA LYS A 88 -11.37 14.57 5.36
C LYS A 88 -12.63 13.98 6.00
N TYR A 89 -12.79 12.66 5.95
CA TYR A 89 -14.08 12.02 6.22
C TYR A 89 -14.13 11.20 7.52
N THR A 90 -13.04 10.98 8.23
CA THR A 90 -13.07 10.25 9.51
C THR A 90 -13.83 11.09 10.56
N PRO A 91 -14.80 10.54 11.30
CA PRO A 91 -15.45 11.24 12.40
C PRO A 91 -14.45 11.81 13.42
N GLU A 92 -14.77 12.96 14.01
CA GLU A 92 -13.86 13.69 14.90
C GLU A 92 -13.41 12.84 16.10
N ASP A 93 -14.35 12.11 16.69
CA ASP A 93 -14.10 11.20 17.82
C ASP A 93 -13.19 10.01 17.48
N LYS A 94 -12.90 9.78 16.21
CA LYS A 94 -12.05 8.70 15.72
C LYS A 94 -10.71 9.16 15.14
N LEU A 95 -10.47 10.48 15.11
CA LEU A 95 -9.29 11.04 14.45
C LEU A 95 -7.98 10.55 15.06
N GLU A 96 -7.89 10.49 16.39
CA GLU A 96 -6.68 9.99 17.04
C GLU A 96 -6.37 8.54 16.68
N THR A 97 -7.37 7.67 16.74
CA THR A 97 -7.20 6.25 16.38
C THR A 97 -6.84 6.10 14.90
N MET A 98 -7.51 6.85 14.02
CA MET A 98 -7.23 6.84 12.59
C MET A 98 -5.82 7.34 12.30
N SER A 99 -5.35 8.39 12.98
CA SER A 99 -4.00 8.93 12.81
C SER A 99 -2.92 7.90 13.14
N VAL A 100 -3.08 7.17 14.24
CA VAL A 100 -2.16 6.08 14.63
C VAL A 100 -2.13 4.99 13.57
N GLN A 101 -3.30 4.59 13.07
CA GLN A 101 -3.40 3.57 12.03
C GLN A 101 -2.77 4.04 10.71
N ALA A 102 -3.14 5.23 10.23
CA ALA A 102 -2.63 5.78 8.98
C ALA A 102 -1.11 5.97 9.01
N LEU A 103 -0.56 6.52 10.10
CA LEU A 103 0.88 6.68 10.27
C LEU A 103 1.59 5.33 10.38
N GLY A 104 0.97 4.37 11.06
CA GLY A 104 1.49 3.00 11.12
C GLY A 104 1.57 2.33 9.75
N ASP A 105 0.56 2.55 8.90
CA ASP A 105 0.53 2.03 7.53
C ASP A 105 1.58 2.71 6.65
N PHE A 106 1.74 4.04 6.75
CA PHE A 106 2.81 4.77 6.05
C PHE A 106 4.19 4.29 6.47
N PHE A 107 4.42 4.16 7.78
CA PHE A 107 5.69 3.64 8.28
C PHE A 107 5.98 2.25 7.71
N HIS A 108 4.98 1.37 7.73
CA HIS A 108 5.14 0.01 7.19
C HIS A 108 5.55 0.03 5.72
N ALA A 109 4.85 0.79 4.88
CA ALA A 109 5.14 0.86 3.45
C ALA A 109 6.53 1.47 3.15
N ILE A 110 6.93 2.51 3.90
CA ILE A 110 8.24 3.15 3.79
C ILE A 110 9.34 2.17 4.22
N TYR A 111 9.14 1.51 5.38
CA TYR A 111 10.10 0.58 5.94
C TYR A 111 10.28 -0.65 5.06
N GLU A 112 9.19 -1.23 4.57
CA GLU A 112 9.22 -2.39 3.68
C GLU A 112 9.95 -2.07 2.37
N SER A 113 9.70 -0.90 1.78
CA SER A 113 10.41 -0.45 0.58
C SER A 113 11.89 -0.26 0.85
N MET A 114 12.25 0.32 2.00
CA MET A 114 13.65 0.47 2.43
C MET A 114 14.31 -0.90 2.62
N TYR A 115 13.66 -1.81 3.33
CA TYR A 115 14.15 -3.15 3.59
C TYR A 115 14.38 -3.95 2.32
N ARG A 116 13.51 -3.78 1.31
CA ARG A 116 13.63 -4.42 -0.01
C ARG A 116 14.57 -3.71 -0.97
N CYS A 117 15.27 -2.66 -0.51
CA CYS A 117 16.13 -1.82 -1.35
C CYS A 117 15.38 -1.09 -2.49
N GLU A 118 14.08 -0.87 -2.36
CA GLU A 118 13.25 -0.10 -3.29
C GLU A 118 13.31 1.39 -2.94
N HIS A 119 14.48 2.01 -3.11
CA HIS A 119 14.75 3.36 -2.62
C HIS A 119 13.90 4.44 -3.29
N ASN A 120 13.60 4.33 -4.57
CA ASN A 120 12.73 5.27 -5.28
C ASN A 120 11.28 5.13 -4.84
N ASN A 121 10.82 3.90 -4.59
CA ASN A 121 9.49 3.64 -4.03
C ASN A 121 9.36 4.23 -2.63
N MET A 122 10.32 3.96 -1.74
CA MET A 122 10.39 4.54 -0.40
C MET A 122 10.28 6.08 -0.44
N ARG A 123 11.09 6.74 -1.30
CA ARG A 123 11.09 8.21 -1.45
C ARG A 123 9.78 8.73 -2.02
N SER A 124 9.16 8.04 -2.96
CA SER A 124 7.86 8.42 -3.54
C SER A 124 6.73 8.31 -2.53
N ILE A 125 6.70 7.25 -1.67
CA ILE A 125 5.73 7.12 -0.58
C ILE A 125 5.97 8.20 0.49
N THR A 126 7.22 8.47 0.83
CA THR A 126 7.58 9.55 1.77
C THR A 126 7.11 10.91 1.24
N ALA A 127 7.31 11.20 -0.05
CA ALA A 127 6.81 12.42 -0.69
C ALA A 127 5.27 12.48 -0.67
N ALA A 128 4.59 11.35 -0.88
CA ALA A 128 3.12 11.26 -0.76
C ALA A 128 2.63 11.62 0.65
N TYR A 129 3.32 11.17 1.69
CA TYR A 129 3.03 11.53 3.08
C TYR A 129 3.16 13.04 3.31
N TYR A 130 4.30 13.63 2.96
CA TYR A 130 4.51 15.08 3.14
C TYR A 130 3.54 15.93 2.33
N ASP A 131 3.19 15.50 1.12
CA ASP A 131 2.23 16.21 0.28
C ASP A 131 0.80 16.10 0.85
N ALA A 132 0.41 14.94 1.40
CA ALA A 132 -0.87 14.81 2.10
C ALA A 132 -0.96 15.73 3.32
N VAL A 133 0.04 15.69 4.20
CA VAL A 133 0.12 16.57 5.39
C VAL A 133 0.24 18.05 4.99
N GLY A 134 0.92 18.36 3.89
CA GLY A 134 1.02 19.70 3.32
C GLY A 134 -0.22 20.20 2.59
N GLY A 135 -1.27 19.38 2.45
CA GLY A 135 -2.50 19.73 1.73
C GLY A 135 -2.34 19.80 0.20
N ILE A 136 -1.29 19.19 -0.35
CA ILE A 136 -1.04 19.17 -1.81
C ILE A 136 -1.98 18.19 -2.49
N ARG A 137 -2.75 18.68 -3.46
CA ARG A 137 -3.75 17.94 -4.24
C ARG A 137 -3.44 18.02 -5.74
N GLY A 138 -4.22 17.31 -6.55
CA GLY A 138 -4.10 17.35 -8.01
C GLY A 138 -2.87 16.59 -8.51
N LYS A 139 -2.36 17.03 -9.66
CA LYS A 139 -1.19 16.43 -10.29
C LYS A 139 0.06 16.67 -9.46
N ALA A 140 0.87 15.62 -9.30
CA ALA A 140 2.13 15.69 -8.57
C ALA A 140 3.09 16.73 -9.17
N GLY A 141 3.78 17.45 -8.28
CA GLY A 141 4.87 18.34 -8.68
C GLY A 141 6.07 17.57 -9.24
N GLU A 142 7.02 18.31 -9.83
CA GLU A 142 8.27 17.74 -10.33
C GLU A 142 9.04 17.00 -9.23
N ASN A 143 9.68 15.90 -9.57
CA ASN A 143 10.50 15.06 -8.68
C ASN A 143 9.77 14.44 -7.48
N ARG A 144 8.43 14.40 -7.47
CA ARG A 144 7.65 13.69 -6.46
C ARG A 144 7.53 12.20 -6.77
N ILE A 145 7.43 11.87 -8.04
CA ILE A 145 7.35 10.50 -8.55
C ILE A 145 8.68 10.17 -9.21
N LEU A 146 9.42 9.29 -8.60
CA LEU A 146 10.72 8.84 -9.10
C LEU A 146 10.55 7.68 -10.08
N PRO A 147 11.56 7.37 -10.91
CA PRO A 147 11.56 6.16 -11.73
C PRO A 147 11.30 4.90 -10.86
N ASN A 148 10.69 3.87 -11.45
CA ASN A 148 10.57 2.60 -10.75
C ASN A 148 11.95 2.06 -10.39
N ASP A 149 12.04 1.44 -9.21
CA ASP A 149 13.26 0.72 -8.84
C ASP A 149 13.48 -0.44 -9.82
N ALA A 150 14.72 -0.69 -10.16
CA ALA A 150 15.11 -1.92 -10.80
C ALA A 150 14.71 -3.11 -9.90
N ASN A 151 14.73 -4.34 -10.42
CA ASN A 151 14.41 -5.53 -9.62
C ASN A 151 15.56 -5.85 -8.64
N ASP A 152 15.76 -4.99 -7.66
CA ASP A 152 16.80 -5.09 -6.64
C ASP A 152 16.30 -5.80 -5.36
N ASP A 153 15.22 -6.58 -5.45
CA ASP A 153 14.72 -7.40 -4.35
C ASP A 153 15.83 -8.25 -3.73
N LYS A 154 15.99 -8.17 -2.42
CA LYS A 154 17.07 -8.84 -1.67
C LYS A 154 17.08 -10.35 -1.92
N LEU A 155 15.92 -10.99 -1.98
CA LEU A 155 15.83 -12.42 -2.24
C LEU A 155 16.30 -12.74 -3.66
N ILE A 156 15.90 -11.94 -4.65
CA ILE A 156 16.34 -12.11 -6.03
C ILE A 156 17.86 -12.00 -6.10
N GLN A 157 18.45 -10.96 -5.52
CA GLN A 157 19.91 -10.78 -5.49
C GLN A 157 20.63 -11.95 -4.82
N TYR A 158 20.13 -12.39 -3.67
CA TYR A 158 20.69 -13.53 -2.95
C TYR A 158 20.63 -14.82 -3.78
N MET A 159 19.53 -15.00 -4.53
CA MET A 159 19.31 -16.19 -5.36
C MET A 159 20.06 -16.17 -6.70
N GLN A 160 20.60 -15.03 -7.17
CA GLN A 160 21.24 -14.88 -8.49
C GLN A 160 22.31 -15.93 -8.80
N ASN A 161 23.08 -16.35 -7.80
CA ASN A 161 24.17 -17.32 -7.94
C ASN A 161 23.80 -18.72 -7.44
N LYS A 162 22.54 -18.97 -7.11
CA LYS A 162 22.06 -20.26 -6.60
C LYS A 162 21.39 -21.04 -7.72
N LYS A 163 21.64 -22.36 -7.76
CA LYS A 163 21.08 -23.25 -8.79
C LYS A 163 19.92 -24.09 -8.27
N SER A 164 19.82 -24.25 -6.96
CA SER A 164 18.80 -25.09 -6.35
C SER A 164 18.36 -24.60 -4.99
N TYR A 165 17.06 -24.81 -4.67
CA TYR A 165 16.49 -24.46 -3.39
C TYR A 165 15.56 -25.57 -2.86
N PHE A 166 15.31 -25.52 -1.57
CA PHE A 166 14.27 -26.29 -0.89
C PHE A 166 13.44 -25.33 -0.04
N ILE A 167 12.11 -25.47 -0.07
CA ILE A 167 11.22 -24.70 0.81
C ILE A 167 10.77 -25.60 1.94
N GLN A 168 11.09 -25.19 3.17
CA GLN A 168 10.61 -25.80 4.39
C GLN A 168 9.36 -25.03 4.83
N SER A 169 8.17 -25.56 4.50
CA SER A 169 6.92 -24.81 4.67
C SER A 169 6.33 -24.86 6.08
N ASP A 170 6.49 -25.94 6.80
CA ASP A 170 6.08 -26.11 8.21
C ASP A 170 4.68 -25.54 8.53
N GLY A 171 3.70 -25.76 7.64
CA GLY A 171 2.33 -25.27 7.80
C GLY A 171 2.02 -23.93 7.14
N HIS A 172 2.95 -23.31 6.40
CA HIS A 172 2.78 -22.06 5.65
C HIS A 172 2.45 -22.31 4.17
N GLU A 173 1.39 -23.06 3.87
CA GLU A 173 1.08 -23.52 2.51
C GLU A 173 0.80 -22.38 1.51
N GLU A 174 0.19 -21.31 1.97
CA GLU A 174 -0.10 -20.15 1.11
C GLU A 174 1.18 -19.38 0.76
N ASP A 175 2.04 -19.15 1.74
CA ASP A 175 3.32 -18.47 1.55
C ASP A 175 4.27 -19.33 0.73
N GLU A 176 4.27 -20.64 0.90
CA GLU A 176 5.01 -21.57 0.06
C GLU A 176 4.60 -21.45 -1.41
N ARG A 177 3.29 -21.42 -1.69
CA ARG A 177 2.76 -21.25 -3.06
C ARG A 177 3.18 -19.92 -3.66
N TYR A 178 3.06 -18.84 -2.89
CA TYR A 178 3.52 -17.52 -3.31
C TYR A 178 5.02 -17.53 -3.65
N LEU A 179 5.84 -18.06 -2.76
CA LEU A 179 7.29 -18.10 -2.91
C LEU A 179 7.72 -18.94 -4.11
N LYS A 180 7.06 -20.07 -4.38
CA LYS A 180 7.30 -20.87 -5.59
C LYS A 180 7.04 -20.07 -6.87
N ASN A 181 5.87 -19.41 -6.95
CA ASN A 181 5.53 -18.58 -8.11
C ASN A 181 6.52 -17.43 -8.30
N PHE A 182 6.91 -16.77 -7.19
CA PHE A 182 7.91 -15.71 -7.21
C PHE A 182 9.26 -16.19 -7.74
N LEU A 183 9.76 -17.32 -7.24
CA LEU A 183 11.02 -17.87 -7.70
C LEU A 183 10.98 -18.38 -9.15
N GLU A 184 9.86 -18.94 -9.59
CA GLU A 184 9.67 -19.34 -10.99
C GLU A 184 9.68 -18.13 -11.94
N GLU A 185 9.14 -17.00 -11.51
CA GLU A 185 9.09 -15.79 -12.31
C GLU A 185 10.44 -15.06 -12.35
N TYR A 186 11.07 -14.85 -11.19
CA TYR A 186 12.26 -13.99 -11.06
C TYR A 186 13.58 -14.74 -11.04
N CYS A 187 13.57 -16.04 -10.68
CA CYS A 187 14.76 -16.88 -10.58
C CYS A 187 14.57 -18.22 -11.35
N PRO A 188 14.14 -18.21 -12.62
CA PRO A 188 13.77 -19.44 -13.35
C PRO A 188 14.91 -20.43 -13.56
N TYR A 189 16.15 -19.99 -13.37
CA TYR A 189 17.36 -20.81 -13.41
C TYR A 189 17.59 -21.61 -12.11
N CYS A 190 16.98 -21.22 -11.01
CA CYS A 190 17.07 -21.90 -9.73
C CYS A 190 15.94 -22.94 -9.61
N LYS A 191 16.26 -24.19 -9.32
CA LYS A 191 15.28 -25.30 -9.36
C LYS A 191 14.98 -25.84 -7.98
N PRO A 192 13.72 -26.22 -7.70
CA PRO A 192 13.37 -26.91 -6.46
C PRO A 192 13.99 -28.32 -6.45
N VAL A 193 14.57 -28.70 -5.32
CA VAL A 193 15.20 -30.00 -5.11
C VAL A 193 14.86 -30.54 -3.71
N LYS A 194 15.31 -31.76 -3.38
CA LYS A 194 15.22 -32.28 -2.00
C LYS A 194 16.16 -31.48 -1.10
N GLU A 195 15.82 -31.38 0.17
CA GLU A 195 16.56 -30.60 1.19
C GLU A 195 18.07 -30.87 1.18
N LYS A 196 18.47 -32.16 1.13
CA LYS A 196 19.87 -32.58 1.12
C LYS A 196 20.67 -32.07 -0.09
N ASP A 197 20.01 -31.86 -1.22
CA ASP A 197 20.60 -31.45 -2.49
C ASP A 197 20.49 -29.92 -2.74
N ALA A 198 19.80 -29.20 -1.85
CA ALA A 198 19.58 -27.78 -1.97
C ALA A 198 20.82 -26.96 -1.62
N GLN A 199 21.08 -25.94 -2.41
CA GLN A 199 22.07 -24.90 -2.08
C GLN A 199 21.52 -23.89 -1.10
N VAL A 200 20.18 -23.67 -1.10
CA VAL A 200 19.49 -22.77 -0.17
C VAL A 200 18.26 -23.46 0.38
N ILE A 201 18.07 -23.35 1.68
CA ILE A 201 16.85 -23.74 2.39
C ILE A 201 16.09 -22.45 2.76
N LEU A 202 14.88 -22.31 2.25
CA LEU A 202 13.96 -21.21 2.54
C LEU A 202 12.98 -21.68 3.58
N SER A 203 13.05 -21.13 4.79
CA SER A 203 12.14 -21.44 5.91
C SER A 203 11.27 -20.25 6.23
N PHE A 204 10.05 -20.49 6.68
CA PHE A 204 9.18 -19.44 7.20
C PHE A 204 9.38 -19.27 8.70
N CYS A 205 9.22 -18.06 9.18
CA CYS A 205 9.17 -17.76 10.61
C CYS A 205 7.90 -16.95 10.92
N ASN A 206 7.26 -17.24 12.05
CA ASN A 206 6.10 -16.48 12.53
C ASN A 206 6.51 -15.14 13.13
N ASP A 207 7.71 -15.09 13.68
CA ASP A 207 8.34 -13.90 14.24
C ASP A 207 9.87 -14.06 14.22
N ILE A 208 10.57 -12.98 14.53
CA ILE A 208 12.04 -12.95 14.53
C ILE A 208 12.66 -13.91 15.57
N PHE A 209 11.94 -14.23 16.65
CA PHE A 209 12.43 -15.13 17.68
C PHE A 209 12.43 -16.60 17.23
N GLY A 210 11.69 -16.90 16.15
CA GLY A 210 11.71 -18.20 15.48
C GLY A 210 12.96 -18.44 14.62
N VAL A 211 13.77 -17.41 14.35
CA VAL A 211 15.00 -17.52 13.56
C VAL A 211 16.11 -18.10 14.42
N LYS A 212 16.53 -19.35 14.14
CA LYS A 212 17.52 -20.06 14.98
C LYS A 212 18.79 -20.39 14.22
N ASP A 213 18.68 -20.98 13.05
CA ASP A 213 19.81 -21.55 12.31
C ASP A 213 20.13 -20.72 11.08
N LEU A 214 20.23 -19.40 11.24
CA LEU A 214 20.59 -18.50 10.16
C LEU A 214 22.01 -18.85 9.67
N SER A 215 22.15 -19.17 8.41
CA SER A 215 23.42 -19.58 7.81
C SER A 215 23.44 -19.28 6.32
N LEU A 216 24.60 -19.42 5.67
CA LEU A 216 24.73 -19.27 4.24
C LEU A 216 23.88 -20.27 3.42
N LYS A 217 23.40 -21.33 4.04
CA LYS A 217 22.51 -22.32 3.42
C LYS A 217 21.05 -22.14 3.80
N LYS A 218 20.74 -21.62 4.99
CA LYS A 218 19.36 -21.48 5.50
C LYS A 218 19.05 -20.02 5.79
N ILE A 219 18.04 -19.52 5.13
CA ILE A 219 17.48 -18.18 5.31
C ILE A 219 16.01 -18.26 5.68
N TYR A 220 15.46 -17.18 6.20
CA TYR A 220 14.07 -17.14 6.63
C TYR A 220 13.26 -16.10 5.83
N ILE A 221 11.96 -16.38 5.73
CA ILE A 221 10.97 -15.47 5.16
C ILE A 221 10.01 -15.10 6.29
N ASP A 222 9.86 -13.81 6.54
CA ASP A 222 8.98 -13.28 7.57
C ASP A 222 7.49 -13.27 7.14
N PRO A 223 6.53 -12.99 8.05
CA PRO A 223 5.11 -12.93 7.71
C PRO A 223 4.74 -11.84 6.67
N TYR A 224 5.62 -10.88 6.44
CA TYR A 224 5.49 -9.85 5.40
C TYR A 224 6.19 -10.23 4.09
N ARG A 225 6.69 -11.49 4.00
CA ARG A 225 7.40 -12.05 2.83
C ARG A 225 8.76 -11.41 2.56
N ASN A 226 9.38 -10.82 3.57
CA ASN A 226 10.74 -10.31 3.47
C ASN A 226 11.75 -11.41 3.80
N ALA A 227 12.84 -11.45 3.03
CA ALA A 227 13.93 -12.39 3.28
C ALA A 227 14.85 -11.88 4.41
N ILE A 228 15.09 -12.72 5.40
CA ILE A 228 16.05 -12.50 6.48
C ILE A 228 17.29 -13.31 6.13
N LEU A 229 18.33 -12.62 5.69
CA LEU A 229 19.54 -13.22 5.12
C LEU A 229 20.69 -13.32 6.12
N ASP A 230 20.77 -12.38 7.06
CA ASP A 230 21.88 -12.23 8.00
C ASP A 230 21.44 -11.61 9.35
N GLU A 231 22.40 -11.38 10.22
CA GLU A 231 22.15 -10.79 11.54
C GLU A 231 21.71 -9.32 11.45
N GLU A 232 22.13 -8.57 10.45
CA GLU A 232 21.72 -7.18 10.23
C GLU A 232 20.23 -7.13 9.90
N ASP A 233 19.76 -8.03 9.05
CA ASP A 233 18.33 -8.18 8.75
C ASP A 233 17.55 -8.57 10.02
N CYS A 234 18.07 -9.44 10.86
CA CYS A 234 17.46 -9.78 12.15
C CYS A 234 17.31 -8.55 13.05
N GLU A 235 18.34 -7.73 13.16
CA GLU A 235 18.27 -6.49 13.94
C GLU A 235 17.28 -5.48 13.37
N ALA A 236 17.23 -5.33 12.06
CA ALA A 236 16.24 -4.46 11.39
C ALA A 236 14.82 -4.89 11.75
N VAL A 237 14.50 -6.18 11.66
CA VAL A 237 13.16 -6.70 12.01
C VAL A 237 12.85 -6.53 13.50
N LYS A 238 13.81 -6.77 14.41
CA LYS A 238 13.64 -6.52 15.85
C LYS A 238 13.32 -5.06 16.16
N ASN A 239 13.95 -4.14 15.47
CA ASN A 239 13.77 -2.70 15.67
C ASN A 239 12.50 -2.14 15.01
N TYR A 240 11.81 -2.91 14.19
CA TYR A 240 10.62 -2.46 13.46
C TYR A 240 9.55 -1.85 14.37
N ALA A 241 9.15 -2.58 15.41
CA ALA A 241 8.07 -2.14 16.31
C ALA A 241 8.42 -0.83 17.04
N TYR A 242 9.66 -0.70 17.52
CA TYR A 242 10.13 0.51 18.16
C TYR A 242 10.17 1.70 17.19
N SER A 243 10.72 1.50 16.01
CA SER A 243 10.81 2.53 14.98
C SER A 243 9.43 2.99 14.51
N LYS A 244 8.47 2.04 14.38
CA LYS A 244 7.07 2.35 14.06
C LYS A 244 6.42 3.24 15.13
N MET A 245 6.56 2.89 16.39
CA MET A 245 6.01 3.67 17.50
C MET A 245 6.65 5.07 17.57
N PHE A 246 7.95 5.17 17.36
CA PHE A 246 8.65 6.44 17.32
C PHE A 246 8.17 7.32 16.15
N PHE A 247 8.02 6.74 14.95
CA PHE A 247 7.49 7.44 13.78
C PHE A 247 6.09 8.00 14.03
N ILE A 248 5.18 7.19 14.61
CA ILE A 248 3.82 7.62 14.94
C ILE A 248 3.89 8.80 15.94
N TYR A 249 4.63 8.64 17.02
CA TYR A 249 4.76 9.69 18.04
C TYR A 249 5.26 11.03 17.46
N MET A 250 6.28 10.99 16.62
CA MET A 250 6.88 12.18 16.03
C MET A 250 6.00 12.87 14.99
N ASN A 251 5.08 12.16 14.36
CA ASN A 251 4.29 12.68 13.23
C ASN A 251 2.81 12.91 13.56
N GLN A 252 2.29 12.39 14.66
CA GLN A 252 0.85 12.39 14.96
C GLN A 252 0.29 13.81 15.08
N SER A 253 0.97 14.72 15.78
CA SER A 253 0.52 16.11 15.93
C SER A 253 0.40 16.80 14.57
N ALA A 254 1.44 16.73 13.73
CA ALA A 254 1.41 17.34 12.40
C ALA A 254 0.33 16.74 11.49
N PHE A 255 0.06 15.45 11.64
CA PHE A 255 -1.00 14.77 10.90
C PHE A 255 -2.39 15.23 11.35
N LEU A 256 -2.63 15.37 12.64
CA LEU A 256 -3.90 15.88 13.19
C LEU A 256 -4.12 17.36 12.82
N ASP A 257 -3.07 18.20 12.89
CA ASP A 257 -3.12 19.58 12.41
C ASP A 257 -3.49 19.68 10.92
N ALA A 258 -3.04 18.69 10.11
CA ALA A 258 -3.43 18.62 8.71
C ALA A 258 -4.91 18.23 8.53
N CYS A 259 -5.45 17.34 9.38
CA CYS A 259 -6.88 17.03 9.41
C CYS A 259 -7.71 18.29 9.66
N ASP A 260 -7.34 19.08 10.65
CA ASP A 260 -8.06 20.31 11.02
C ASP A 260 -8.04 21.35 9.90
N ARG A 261 -6.86 21.57 9.30
CA ARG A 261 -6.74 22.49 8.16
C ARG A 261 -7.61 22.06 6.97
N LEU A 262 -7.57 20.77 6.61
CA LEU A 262 -8.32 20.26 5.48
C LEU A 262 -9.83 20.38 5.68
N ARG A 263 -10.32 20.17 6.91
CA ARG A 263 -11.73 20.26 7.27
C ARG A 263 -12.21 21.71 7.35
N SER A 264 -11.41 22.60 7.90
CA SER A 264 -11.73 24.03 7.98
C SER A 264 -11.94 24.64 6.59
N CYS A 265 -11.12 24.25 5.60
CA CYS A 265 -11.31 24.69 4.23
C CYS A 265 -12.66 24.25 3.62
N LEU A 266 -13.19 23.10 4.04
CA LEU A 266 -14.48 22.59 3.55
C LEU A 266 -15.68 23.34 4.13
N LEU A 267 -15.61 23.77 5.39
CA LEU A 267 -16.66 24.56 6.03
C LEU A 267 -16.83 25.94 5.34
N TYR A 268 -15.72 26.60 5.01
CA TYR A 268 -15.78 27.89 4.31
C TYR A 268 -16.31 27.81 2.87
N THR A 269 -16.18 26.67 2.20
CA THR A 269 -16.72 26.50 0.83
C THR A 269 -18.20 26.16 0.84
N SER A 270 -18.75 25.55 1.89
CA SER A 270 -20.20 25.31 2.03
C SER A 270 -20.96 26.59 2.34
N ASP A 271 -20.43 27.45 3.22
CA ASP A 271 -21.07 28.70 3.61
C ASP A 271 -21.09 29.75 2.46
N ALA A 272 -20.10 29.69 1.55
CA ALA A 272 -20.03 30.58 0.38
C ALA A 272 -20.93 30.14 -0.79
N ALA A 273 -21.52 28.94 -0.73
CA ALA A 273 -22.47 28.46 -1.73
C ALA A 273 -23.94 28.75 -1.37
N ASP A 274 -24.19 29.20 -0.12
CA ASP A 274 -25.53 29.57 0.39
C ASP A 274 -25.80 31.10 0.36
N GLU A 275 -24.83 31.93 -0.10
CA GLU A 275 -25.01 33.34 -0.44
C GLU A 275 -25.15 33.55 -1.98
#